data_b9ea1546f6e85d66b74340b5a75e7401
#
_entry.id   b9ea1546f6e85d66b74340b5a75e7401
#
_cell.length_a   1.000
_cell.length_b   1.000
_cell.length_c   1.000
_cell.angle_alpha   90.00
_cell.angle_beta   90.00
_cell.angle_gamma   90.00
#
_symmetry.space_group_name_H-M   'P 1'
#
loop_
_entity.id
_entity.type
_entity.pdbx_description
1 polymer ?
#
loop_
_entity_poly.entity_id
_entity_poly.type
_entity_poly.pdbx_seq_one_letter_code
_entity_poly.pdbx_strand_id
1 'polypeptide(L)'
;LSSWKPLTAPVAGFVALMGVGTLVPALAGVMGLALPFFGLILLGYVLGKLLDIEEAGLGWMNAFIIYLALPALYFNLISVTPISELANWRFILVTSLCTLTAFAAGIAIGWFAAGGRLDEATIQGVGAGYSNVGYMGPGLTLATLGTASVAPTALIFAFDSAIFFTLVPFLMGIANGAKESFARTGLLAMKRVLTHPFNVSIMLAALAAWAQWTPPETIHKILVWLQNAAAPCALFVMGVTVALRPVRGVAKETPLLLLVKLVLHPLLVWVAMTWVGGFNPVWVYTAVLMAALPPALNTFVMARQYDVYVERASNLIMAGTVASVFTVTGLLYVLTTSAGR
;
A
#
# COMPACT_ATOMS: atom_id res chain seq x y z
N LEU A 1 -22.72 24.93 -12.14
CA LEU A 1 -21.47 24.92 -12.97
C LEU A 1 -20.22 25.33 -12.18
N SER A 2 -20.35 25.94 -10.98
CA SER A 2 -19.22 26.34 -10.13
C SER A 2 -18.54 25.16 -9.39
N SER A 3 -19.15 23.99 -9.35
CA SER A 3 -18.64 22.78 -8.68
C SER A 3 -17.58 21.99 -9.47
N TRP A 4 -17.30 22.38 -10.70
CA TRP A 4 -16.38 21.63 -11.59
C TRP A 4 -14.90 21.98 -11.44
N LYS A 5 -14.57 23.10 -10.80
CA LYS A 5 -13.17 23.55 -10.63
C LYS A 5 -12.21 22.52 -9.95
N PRO A 6 -12.63 21.76 -8.92
CA PRO A 6 -11.73 20.77 -8.30
C PRO A 6 -11.49 19.50 -9.14
N LEU A 7 -12.28 19.27 -10.19
CA LEU A 7 -12.14 18.09 -11.07
C LEU A 7 -11.13 18.32 -12.21
N THR A 8 -10.84 19.57 -12.55
CA THR A 8 -10.04 19.89 -13.75
C THR A 8 -8.58 19.45 -13.66
N ALA A 9 -7.94 19.58 -12.51
CA ALA A 9 -6.51 19.24 -12.37
C ALA A 9 -6.23 17.72 -12.45
N PRO A 10 -6.89 16.83 -11.69
CA PRO A 10 -6.66 15.38 -11.81
C PRO A 10 -7.12 14.81 -13.16
N VAL A 11 -8.22 15.31 -13.72
CA VAL A 11 -8.70 14.90 -15.06
C VAL A 11 -7.74 15.39 -16.15
N ALA A 12 -7.26 16.62 -16.08
CA ALA A 12 -6.27 17.14 -17.04
C ALA A 12 -4.95 16.38 -16.98
N GLY A 13 -4.46 16.04 -15.78
CA GLY A 13 -3.27 15.20 -15.60
C GLY A 13 -3.43 13.81 -16.22
N PHE A 14 -4.59 13.19 -16.04
CA PHE A 14 -4.91 11.89 -16.62
C PHE A 14 -5.00 11.94 -18.16
N VAL A 15 -5.64 12.97 -18.70
CA VAL A 15 -5.75 13.18 -20.17
C VAL A 15 -4.38 13.50 -20.79
N ALA A 16 -3.56 14.30 -20.09
CA ALA A 16 -2.19 14.58 -20.54
C ALA A 16 -1.33 13.29 -20.56
N LEU A 17 -1.48 12.42 -19.56
CA LEU A 17 -0.81 11.12 -19.52
C LEU A 17 -1.24 10.24 -20.69
N MET A 18 -2.53 10.20 -21.03
CA MET A 18 -3.02 9.49 -22.23
C MET A 18 -2.41 10.05 -23.54
N GLY A 19 -2.30 11.38 -23.66
CA GLY A 19 -1.69 12.01 -24.82
C GLY A 19 -0.20 11.69 -25.00
N VAL A 20 0.56 11.58 -23.91
CA VAL A 20 1.96 11.19 -23.95
C VAL A 20 2.14 9.74 -24.38
N GLY A 21 1.24 8.83 -23.97
CA GLY A 21 1.27 7.41 -24.38
C GLY A 21 1.11 7.19 -25.89
N THR A 22 0.44 8.11 -26.59
CA THR A 22 0.29 8.03 -28.07
C THR A 22 1.53 8.51 -28.83
N LEU A 23 2.39 9.30 -28.19
CA LEU A 23 3.59 9.87 -28.81
C LEU A 23 4.82 8.94 -28.72
N VAL A 24 4.84 8.00 -27.78
CA VAL A 24 5.96 7.08 -27.56
C VAL A 24 5.44 5.65 -27.43
N PRO A 25 5.61 4.77 -28.45
CA PRO A 25 5.07 3.38 -28.42
C PRO A 25 5.50 2.56 -27.22
N ALA A 26 6.74 2.73 -26.75
CA ALA A 26 7.24 2.07 -25.55
C ALA A 26 6.48 2.50 -24.27
N LEU A 27 6.03 3.76 -24.22
CA LEU A 27 5.23 4.29 -23.13
C LEU A 27 3.78 3.79 -23.19
N ALA A 28 3.26 3.49 -24.38
CA ALA A 28 1.90 2.97 -24.57
C ALA A 28 1.69 1.61 -23.86
N GLY A 29 2.68 0.72 -23.92
CA GLY A 29 2.64 -0.57 -23.22
C GLY A 29 2.58 -0.41 -21.70
N VAL A 30 3.40 0.50 -21.14
CA VAL A 30 3.44 0.79 -19.71
C VAL A 30 2.18 1.51 -19.24
N MET A 31 1.67 2.42 -20.06
CA MET A 31 0.38 3.07 -19.82
C MET A 31 -0.76 2.06 -19.76
N GLY A 32 -0.75 1.05 -20.64
CA GLY A 32 -1.73 -0.05 -20.61
C GLY A 32 -1.72 -0.82 -19.28
N LEU A 33 -0.58 -0.92 -18.60
CA LEU A 33 -0.47 -1.56 -17.30
C LEU A 33 -0.89 -0.64 -16.14
N ALA A 34 -0.48 0.62 -16.15
CA ALA A 34 -0.74 1.56 -15.05
C ALA A 34 -2.15 2.18 -15.10
N LEU A 35 -2.65 2.46 -16.31
CA LEU A 35 -3.89 3.18 -16.55
C LEU A 35 -5.13 2.53 -15.93
N PRO A 36 -5.33 1.20 -15.97
CA PRO A 36 -6.47 0.56 -15.30
C PRO A 36 -6.51 0.83 -13.80
N PHE A 37 -5.37 0.84 -13.13
CA PHE A 37 -5.27 1.08 -11.68
C PHE A 37 -5.58 2.53 -11.33
N PHE A 38 -4.88 3.47 -11.95
CA PHE A 38 -5.11 4.89 -11.71
C PHE A 38 -6.44 5.37 -12.28
N GLY A 39 -6.93 4.74 -13.35
CA GLY A 39 -8.25 4.98 -13.91
C GLY A 39 -9.37 4.63 -12.93
N LEU A 40 -9.29 3.50 -12.26
CA LEU A 40 -10.25 3.13 -11.22
C LEU A 40 -10.21 4.08 -10.02
N ILE A 41 -9.03 4.53 -9.60
CA ILE A 41 -8.88 5.56 -8.55
C ILE A 41 -9.53 6.87 -9.02
N LEU A 42 -9.28 7.28 -10.26
CA LEU A 42 -9.88 8.50 -10.82
C LEU A 42 -11.41 8.38 -10.94
N LEU A 43 -11.93 7.25 -11.39
CA LEU A 43 -13.37 6.99 -11.43
C LEU A 43 -13.99 7.09 -10.04
N GLY A 44 -13.37 6.47 -9.05
CA GLY A 44 -13.80 6.59 -7.64
C GLY A 44 -13.77 8.04 -7.16
N TYR A 45 -12.71 8.79 -7.49
CA TYR A 45 -12.60 10.21 -7.15
C TYR A 45 -13.70 11.06 -7.79
N VAL A 46 -13.94 10.88 -9.08
CA VAL A 46 -14.99 11.62 -9.83
C VAL A 46 -16.36 11.32 -9.26
N LEU A 47 -16.71 10.03 -9.08
CA LEU A 47 -18.01 9.64 -8.52
C LEU A 47 -18.16 10.09 -7.07
N GLY A 48 -17.12 10.04 -6.25
CA GLY A 48 -17.13 10.55 -4.88
C GLY A 48 -17.43 12.05 -4.81
N LYS A 49 -17.00 12.83 -5.82
CA LYS A 49 -17.29 14.26 -5.93
C LYS A 49 -18.69 14.56 -6.51
N LEU A 50 -19.18 13.69 -7.41
CA LEU A 50 -20.46 13.92 -8.10
C LEU A 50 -21.68 13.45 -7.29
N LEU A 51 -21.52 12.39 -6.49
CA LEU A 51 -22.62 11.73 -5.79
C LEU A 51 -22.76 12.13 -4.32
N ASP A 52 -21.97 13.10 -3.84
CA ASP A 52 -21.96 13.53 -2.43
C ASP A 52 -21.97 12.34 -1.44
N ILE A 53 -21.11 11.35 -1.71
CA ILE A 53 -21.03 10.15 -0.89
C ILE A 53 -20.57 10.52 0.52
N GLU A 54 -21.31 10.09 1.53
CA GLU A 54 -20.93 10.26 2.93
C GLU A 54 -19.81 9.28 3.33
N GLU A 55 -18.90 9.69 4.22
CA GLU A 55 -17.82 8.83 4.73
C GLU A 55 -18.38 7.56 5.41
N ALA A 56 -19.53 7.65 6.06
CA ALA A 56 -20.23 6.52 6.66
C ALA A 56 -20.61 5.43 5.62
N GLY A 57 -20.95 5.84 4.41
CA GLY A 57 -21.29 4.92 3.31
C GLY A 57 -20.13 4.05 2.85
N LEU A 58 -18.87 4.43 3.11
CA LEU A 58 -17.71 3.61 2.78
C LEU A 58 -17.47 2.45 3.75
N GLY A 59 -18.06 2.47 4.93
CA GLY A 59 -17.77 1.51 5.99
C GLY A 59 -18.02 0.05 5.59
N TRP A 60 -19.16 -0.24 5.01
CA TRP A 60 -19.52 -1.59 4.59
C TRP A 60 -18.77 -2.04 3.32
N MET A 61 -18.45 -1.13 2.41
CA MET A 61 -17.62 -1.43 1.24
C MET A 61 -16.18 -1.77 1.66
N ASN A 62 -15.61 -1.01 2.61
CA ASN A 62 -14.33 -1.36 3.22
C ASN A 62 -14.40 -2.71 3.94
N ALA A 63 -15.51 -3.00 4.65
CA ALA A 63 -15.71 -4.30 5.28
C ALA A 63 -15.73 -5.43 4.24
N PHE A 64 -16.43 -5.28 3.12
CA PHE A 64 -16.41 -6.25 2.03
C PHE A 64 -14.98 -6.51 1.51
N ILE A 65 -14.21 -5.44 1.27
CA ILE A 65 -12.84 -5.56 0.78
C ILE A 65 -11.94 -6.25 1.81
N ILE A 66 -12.00 -5.82 3.08
CA ILE A 66 -11.07 -6.25 4.13
C ILE A 66 -11.39 -7.66 4.64
N TYR A 67 -12.68 -8.01 4.77
CA TYR A 67 -13.09 -9.27 5.37
C TYR A 67 -13.44 -10.38 4.37
N LEU A 68 -13.64 -10.04 3.09
CA LEU A 68 -14.04 -11.02 2.08
C LEU A 68 -13.12 -11.01 0.85
N ALA A 69 -13.03 -9.89 0.12
CA ALA A 69 -12.39 -9.87 -1.19
C ALA A 69 -10.87 -10.07 -1.13
N LEU A 70 -10.16 -9.30 -0.30
CA LEU A 70 -8.71 -9.46 -0.13
C LEU A 70 -8.33 -10.77 0.59
N PRO A 71 -9.02 -11.22 1.66
CA PRO A 71 -8.81 -12.55 2.19
C PRO A 71 -8.96 -13.67 1.16
N ALA A 72 -9.98 -13.62 0.31
CA ALA A 72 -10.15 -14.60 -0.77
C ALA A 72 -9.01 -14.56 -1.79
N LEU A 73 -8.54 -13.37 -2.15
CA LEU A 73 -7.38 -13.18 -3.02
C LEU A 73 -6.14 -13.86 -2.43
N TYR A 74 -5.79 -13.52 -1.18
CA TYR A 74 -4.62 -14.11 -0.53
C TYR A 74 -4.76 -15.61 -0.33
N PHE A 75 -5.94 -16.08 0.07
CA PHE A 75 -6.17 -17.52 0.25
C PHE A 75 -5.95 -18.28 -1.06
N ASN A 76 -6.61 -17.89 -2.15
CA ASN A 76 -6.49 -18.57 -3.44
C ASN A 76 -5.06 -18.61 -3.96
N LEU A 77 -4.33 -17.50 -3.81
CA LEU A 77 -3.00 -17.40 -4.39
C LEU A 77 -1.93 -18.07 -3.52
N ILE A 78 -2.05 -17.99 -2.20
CA ILE A 78 -1.06 -18.55 -1.27
C ILE A 78 -1.28 -20.05 -1.05
N SER A 79 -2.52 -20.55 -1.09
CA SER A 79 -2.80 -21.98 -0.89
C SER A 79 -2.15 -22.90 -1.93
N VAL A 80 -1.77 -22.36 -3.09
CA VAL A 80 -1.04 -23.08 -4.14
C VAL A 80 0.45 -22.74 -4.19
N THR A 81 0.94 -21.89 -3.28
CA THR A 81 2.35 -21.46 -3.21
C THR A 81 3.18 -22.44 -2.38
N PRO A 82 4.37 -22.86 -2.86
CA PRO A 82 5.25 -23.73 -2.09
C PRO A 82 5.63 -23.12 -0.73
N ILE A 83 5.57 -23.91 0.34
CA ILE A 83 5.92 -23.44 1.70
C ILE A 83 7.35 -22.91 1.78
N SER A 84 8.28 -23.46 1.00
CA SER A 84 9.67 -22.98 0.93
C SER A 84 9.77 -21.51 0.48
N GLU A 85 8.86 -21.03 -0.36
CA GLU A 85 8.79 -19.63 -0.76
C GLU A 85 8.28 -18.74 0.37
N LEU A 86 7.29 -19.20 1.14
CA LEU A 86 6.74 -18.45 2.28
C LEU A 86 7.72 -18.36 3.46
N ALA A 87 8.69 -19.24 3.54
CA ALA A 87 9.73 -19.27 4.58
C ALA A 87 11.02 -18.50 4.18
N ASN A 88 10.96 -17.59 3.22
CA ASN A 88 12.13 -16.84 2.75
C ASN A 88 12.52 -15.70 3.71
N TRP A 89 13.19 -16.06 4.83
CA TRP A 89 13.58 -15.11 5.86
C TRP A 89 14.56 -14.04 5.39
N ARG A 90 15.44 -14.35 4.41
CA ARG A 90 16.34 -13.35 3.83
C ARG A 90 15.56 -12.22 3.15
N PHE A 91 14.55 -12.58 2.37
CA PHE A 91 13.66 -11.61 1.72
C PHE A 91 12.92 -10.76 2.74
N ILE A 92 12.31 -11.40 3.74
CA ILE A 92 11.58 -10.73 4.81
C ILE A 92 12.47 -9.74 5.54
N LEU A 93 13.68 -10.14 5.95
CA LEU A 93 14.61 -9.28 6.68
C LEU A 93 15.02 -8.06 5.84
N VAL A 94 15.40 -8.28 4.57
CA VAL A 94 15.84 -7.17 3.71
C VAL A 94 14.72 -6.16 3.49
N THR A 95 13.53 -6.60 3.11
CA THR A 95 12.39 -5.71 2.87
C THR A 95 11.96 -4.99 4.14
N SER A 96 11.86 -5.70 5.27
CA SER A 96 11.49 -5.11 6.57
C SER A 96 12.51 -4.06 7.05
N LEU A 97 13.81 -4.31 6.88
CA LEU A 97 14.85 -3.33 7.24
C LEU A 97 14.77 -2.09 6.35
N CYS A 98 14.48 -2.23 5.06
CA CYS A 98 14.28 -1.09 4.17
C CYS A 98 13.05 -0.26 4.58
N THR A 99 11.94 -0.92 4.89
CA THR A 99 10.72 -0.27 5.40
C THR A 99 11.00 0.47 6.72
N LEU A 100 11.69 -0.16 7.67
CA LEU A 100 12.09 0.46 8.94
C LEU A 100 13.03 1.66 8.73
N THR A 101 13.95 1.58 7.78
CA THR A 101 14.84 2.69 7.42
C THR A 101 14.06 3.87 6.87
N ALA A 102 13.12 3.64 5.95
CA ALA A 102 12.24 4.68 5.42
C ALA A 102 11.35 5.28 6.53
N PHE A 103 10.82 4.45 7.43
CA PHE A 103 10.06 4.87 8.60
C PHE A 103 10.90 5.77 9.53
N ALA A 104 12.12 5.34 9.86
CA ALA A 104 13.04 6.11 10.70
C ALA A 104 13.42 7.46 10.05
N ALA A 105 13.66 7.47 8.74
CA ALA A 105 13.90 8.71 8.00
C ALA A 105 12.70 9.67 8.08
N GLY A 106 11.49 9.13 7.92
CA GLY A 106 10.25 9.91 8.08
C GLY A 106 10.05 10.43 9.50
N ILE A 107 10.36 9.63 10.55
CA ILE A 107 10.37 10.10 11.94
C ILE A 107 11.39 11.23 12.13
N ALA A 108 12.60 11.10 11.60
CA ALA A 108 13.61 12.15 11.72
C ALA A 108 13.14 13.46 11.07
N ILE A 109 12.58 13.41 9.85
CA ILE A 109 12.00 14.58 9.19
C ILE A 109 10.88 15.17 10.05
N GLY A 110 9.97 14.33 10.52
CA GLY A 110 8.84 14.72 11.34
C GLY A 110 9.26 15.32 12.69
N TRP A 111 10.29 14.79 13.32
CA TRP A 111 10.81 15.30 14.58
C TRP A 111 11.27 16.76 14.46
N PHE A 112 12.01 17.10 13.41
CA PHE A 112 12.43 18.47 13.15
C PHE A 112 11.26 19.35 12.71
N ALA A 113 10.34 18.86 11.89
CA ALA A 113 9.18 19.62 11.43
C ALA A 113 8.15 19.89 12.55
N ALA A 114 8.00 18.97 13.49
CA ALA A 114 7.05 19.05 14.61
C ALA A 114 7.67 19.62 15.90
N GLY A 115 8.90 20.16 15.84
CA GLY A 115 9.55 20.77 17.01
C GLY A 115 9.79 19.78 18.16
N GLY A 116 10.15 18.53 17.86
CA GLY A 116 10.46 17.48 18.83
C GLY A 116 9.24 16.68 19.32
N ARG A 117 8.08 16.78 18.67
CA ARG A 117 6.89 15.99 19.03
C ARG A 117 6.94 14.61 18.42
N LEU A 118 7.17 13.59 19.24
CA LEU A 118 7.31 12.19 18.81
C LEU A 118 6.00 11.62 18.24
N ASP A 119 4.86 12.03 18.75
CA ASP A 119 3.54 11.62 18.27
C ASP A 119 3.34 12.01 16.79
N GLU A 120 3.53 13.31 16.46
CA GLU A 120 3.43 13.79 15.07
C GLU A 120 4.52 13.17 14.18
N ALA A 121 5.76 13.07 14.67
CA ALA A 121 6.87 12.47 13.95
C ALA A 121 6.59 10.99 13.62
N THR A 122 5.94 10.25 14.52
CA THR A 122 5.57 8.84 14.29
C THR A 122 4.60 8.72 13.12
N ILE A 123 3.54 9.56 13.03
CA ILE A 123 2.59 9.51 11.90
C ILE A 123 3.28 9.93 10.59
N GLN A 124 4.19 10.90 10.62
CA GLN A 124 4.99 11.27 9.45
C GLN A 124 5.90 10.11 9.01
N GLY A 125 6.51 9.40 9.95
CA GLY A 125 7.24 8.17 9.70
C GLY A 125 6.40 7.11 9.00
N VAL A 126 5.15 6.87 9.48
CA VAL A 126 4.21 5.96 8.81
C VAL A 126 3.98 6.39 7.37
N GLY A 127 3.76 7.67 7.13
CA GLY A 127 3.56 8.21 5.78
C GLY A 127 4.77 8.02 4.85
N ALA A 128 5.99 8.04 5.39
CA ALA A 128 7.22 7.83 4.62
C ALA A 128 7.60 6.35 4.45
N GLY A 129 7.24 5.47 5.39
CA GLY A 129 7.62 4.05 5.37
C GLY A 129 6.52 3.12 4.90
N TYR A 130 5.26 3.35 5.30
CA TYR A 130 4.18 2.41 5.03
C TYR A 130 3.56 2.61 3.65
N SER A 131 3.85 1.68 2.76
CA SER A 131 3.28 1.63 1.41
C SER A 131 1.83 1.14 1.41
N ASN A 132 1.06 1.51 0.39
CA ASN A 132 -0.32 1.02 0.20
C ASN A 132 -0.35 -0.44 -0.28
N VAL A 133 0.33 -1.30 0.49
CA VAL A 133 0.53 -2.72 0.19
C VAL A 133 -0.75 -3.54 0.26
N GLY A 134 -1.79 -3.07 0.96
CA GLY A 134 -3.05 -3.80 1.12
C GLY A 134 -4.03 -3.58 -0.02
N TYR A 135 -4.26 -2.33 -0.42
CA TYR A 135 -5.28 -2.00 -1.43
C TYR A 135 -4.73 -2.01 -2.86
N MET A 136 -3.53 -1.45 -3.07
CA MET A 136 -2.96 -1.31 -4.41
C MET A 136 -1.98 -2.42 -4.75
N GLY A 137 -1.23 -2.91 -3.76
CA GLY A 137 -0.13 -3.86 -3.95
C GLY A 137 -0.53 -5.12 -4.70
N PRO A 138 -1.46 -5.96 -4.18
CA PRO A 138 -1.75 -7.27 -4.76
C PRO A 138 -2.26 -7.20 -6.19
N GLY A 139 -3.15 -6.24 -6.47
CA GLY A 139 -3.68 -6.03 -7.82
C GLY A 139 -2.59 -5.64 -8.80
N LEU A 140 -1.76 -4.66 -8.44
CA LEU A 140 -0.71 -4.13 -9.32
C LEU A 140 0.40 -5.18 -9.56
N THR A 141 0.89 -5.84 -8.52
CA THR A 141 1.97 -6.85 -8.66
C THR A 141 1.51 -8.05 -9.46
N LEU A 142 0.30 -8.56 -9.22
CA LEU A 142 -0.27 -9.67 -9.97
C LEU A 142 -0.45 -9.34 -11.45
N ALA A 143 -0.97 -8.14 -11.77
CA ALA A 143 -1.21 -7.74 -13.15
C ALA A 143 0.09 -7.46 -13.93
N THR A 144 1.16 -7.01 -13.24
CA THR A 144 2.41 -6.61 -13.89
C THR A 144 3.47 -7.70 -13.90
N LEU A 145 3.53 -8.52 -12.85
CA LEU A 145 4.57 -9.52 -12.62
C LEU A 145 4.04 -10.96 -12.57
N GLY A 146 2.72 -11.13 -12.68
CA GLY A 146 2.07 -12.44 -12.70
C GLY A 146 2.06 -13.15 -11.34
N THR A 147 1.71 -14.44 -11.36
CA THR A 147 1.52 -15.25 -10.14
C THR A 147 2.78 -15.43 -9.30
N ALA A 148 3.97 -15.35 -9.90
CA ALA A 148 5.24 -15.44 -9.18
C ALA A 148 5.46 -14.26 -8.19
N SER A 149 4.70 -13.16 -8.32
CA SER A 149 4.72 -12.02 -7.39
C SER A 149 3.90 -12.22 -6.12
N VAL A 150 3.11 -13.26 -6.05
CA VAL A 150 2.11 -13.46 -4.98
C VAL A 150 2.77 -13.69 -3.63
N ALA A 151 3.70 -14.64 -3.55
CA ALA A 151 4.41 -14.95 -2.31
C ALA A 151 5.14 -13.70 -1.76
N PRO A 152 6.01 -13.01 -2.53
CA PRO A 152 6.67 -11.82 -2.03
C PRO A 152 5.70 -10.68 -1.67
N THR A 153 4.60 -10.49 -2.40
CA THR A 153 3.56 -9.52 -2.06
C THR A 153 2.92 -9.81 -0.72
N ALA A 154 2.56 -11.06 -0.47
CA ALA A 154 1.94 -11.49 0.78
C ALA A 154 2.90 -11.35 1.97
N LEU A 155 4.17 -11.72 1.79
CA LEU A 155 5.20 -11.57 2.82
C LEU A 155 5.41 -10.09 3.19
N ILE A 156 5.58 -9.20 2.20
CA ILE A 156 5.72 -7.77 2.46
C ILE A 156 4.48 -7.24 3.20
N PHE A 157 3.27 -7.58 2.73
CA PHE A 157 2.05 -7.14 3.40
C PHE A 157 1.99 -7.59 4.87
N ALA A 158 2.26 -8.87 5.13
CA ALA A 158 2.19 -9.43 6.48
C ALA A 158 3.18 -8.78 7.43
N PHE A 159 4.43 -8.63 7.00
CA PHE A 159 5.50 -8.08 7.84
C PHE A 159 5.44 -6.56 7.97
N ASP A 160 5.11 -5.81 6.93
CA ASP A 160 4.86 -4.37 7.04
C ASP A 160 3.69 -4.09 7.99
N SER A 161 2.59 -4.85 7.87
CA SER A 161 1.46 -4.73 8.80
C SER A 161 1.89 -5.01 10.25
N ALA A 162 2.67 -6.08 10.47
CA ALA A 162 3.17 -6.42 11.79
C ALA A 162 4.06 -5.31 12.36
N ILE A 163 4.95 -4.74 11.57
CA ILE A 163 5.82 -3.62 11.95
C ILE A 163 4.99 -2.42 12.39
N PHE A 164 4.09 -1.94 11.54
CA PHE A 164 3.37 -0.68 11.82
C PHE A 164 2.31 -0.82 12.91
N PHE A 165 1.58 -1.95 12.96
CA PHE A 165 0.61 -2.19 14.04
C PHE A 165 1.27 -2.47 15.40
N THR A 166 2.57 -2.72 15.43
CA THR A 166 3.36 -2.88 16.67
C THR A 166 4.07 -1.59 17.05
N LEU A 167 4.84 -1.00 16.13
CA LEU A 167 5.69 0.15 16.45
C LEU A 167 4.90 1.42 16.69
N VAL A 168 3.81 1.67 15.93
CA VAL A 168 3.05 2.90 16.08
C VAL A 168 2.38 3.00 17.46
N PRO A 169 1.61 2.01 17.95
CA PRO A 169 1.09 2.05 19.32
C PRO A 169 2.18 2.20 20.37
N PHE A 170 3.32 1.55 20.17
CA PHE A 170 4.45 1.63 21.09
C PHE A 170 5.04 3.04 21.16
N LEU A 171 5.36 3.66 20.02
CA LEU A 171 5.89 5.02 19.98
C LEU A 171 4.87 6.07 20.47
N MET A 172 3.58 5.88 20.17
CA MET A 172 2.52 6.71 20.71
C MET A 172 2.39 6.57 22.23
N GLY A 173 2.57 5.37 22.78
CA GLY A 173 2.65 5.15 24.22
C GLY A 173 3.78 5.94 24.86
N ILE A 174 4.97 5.91 24.27
CA ILE A 174 6.14 6.69 24.74
C ILE A 174 5.82 8.20 24.66
N ALA A 175 5.29 8.67 23.54
CA ALA A 175 4.98 10.08 23.32
C ALA A 175 3.98 10.64 24.35
N ASN A 176 3.01 9.81 24.75
CA ASN A 176 1.97 10.19 25.71
C ASN A 176 2.35 9.93 27.16
N GLY A 177 3.60 9.54 27.45
CA GLY A 177 4.06 9.24 28.80
C GLY A 177 3.35 8.05 29.46
N ALA A 178 2.78 7.14 28.66
CA ALA A 178 2.07 5.99 29.15
C ALA A 178 3.03 5.08 29.92
N LYS A 179 2.72 4.78 31.18
CA LYS A 179 3.41 3.79 32.03
C LYS A 179 2.95 2.36 31.75
N GLU A 180 2.36 2.11 30.57
CA GLU A 180 1.92 0.76 30.21
C GLU A 180 3.14 -0.16 30.01
N SER A 181 3.02 -1.38 30.54
CA SER A 181 4.07 -2.38 30.37
C SER A 181 4.31 -2.67 28.88
N PHE A 182 5.56 -2.58 28.44
CA PHE A 182 6.00 -2.98 27.09
C PHE A 182 5.44 -4.34 26.67
N ALA A 183 5.39 -5.29 27.60
CA ALA A 183 4.84 -6.62 27.38
C ALA A 183 3.33 -6.58 27.04
N ARG A 184 2.55 -5.73 27.70
CA ARG A 184 1.10 -5.59 27.42
C ARG A 184 0.84 -4.97 26.06
N THR A 185 1.56 -3.91 25.72
CA THR A 185 1.49 -3.27 24.39
C THR A 185 1.88 -4.25 23.30
N GLY A 186 2.98 -5.01 23.49
CA GLY A 186 3.43 -6.05 22.56
C GLY A 186 2.39 -7.17 22.38
N LEU A 187 1.77 -7.63 23.46
CA LEU A 187 0.72 -8.67 23.39
C LEU A 187 -0.53 -8.19 22.63
N LEU A 188 -0.97 -6.95 22.87
CA LEU A 188 -2.10 -6.34 22.16
C LEU A 188 -1.80 -6.15 20.66
N ALA A 189 -0.58 -5.71 20.34
CA ALA A 189 -0.11 -5.59 18.95
C ALA A 189 -0.09 -6.95 18.26
N MET A 190 0.50 -7.97 18.90
CA MET A 190 0.53 -9.34 18.40
C MET A 190 -0.89 -9.88 18.16
N LYS A 191 -1.81 -9.68 19.12
CA LYS A 191 -3.22 -10.05 18.94
C LYS A 191 -3.83 -9.37 17.71
N ARG A 192 -3.63 -8.06 17.52
CA ARG A 192 -4.15 -7.31 16.35
C ARG A 192 -3.59 -7.84 15.04
N VAL A 193 -2.30 -8.13 14.99
CA VAL A 193 -1.64 -8.70 13.80
C VAL A 193 -2.21 -10.09 13.49
N LEU A 194 -2.27 -10.98 14.48
CA LEU A 194 -2.74 -12.36 14.27
C LEU A 194 -4.25 -12.45 13.98
N THR A 195 -5.06 -11.51 14.49
CA THR A 195 -6.50 -11.47 14.22
C THR A 195 -6.88 -10.61 13.01
N HIS A 196 -5.91 -9.97 12.36
CA HIS A 196 -6.19 -9.20 11.16
C HIS A 196 -6.67 -10.11 10.02
N PRO A 197 -7.79 -9.81 9.33
CA PRO A 197 -8.42 -10.70 8.35
C PRO A 197 -7.46 -11.21 7.27
N PHE A 198 -6.56 -10.35 6.79
CA PHE A 198 -5.56 -10.73 5.79
C PHE A 198 -4.55 -11.73 6.33
N ASN A 199 -4.03 -11.49 7.55
CA ASN A 199 -3.04 -12.38 8.14
C ASN A 199 -3.67 -13.74 8.49
N VAL A 200 -4.92 -13.73 8.98
CA VAL A 200 -5.69 -14.96 9.19
C VAL A 200 -5.84 -15.73 7.88
N SER A 201 -6.18 -15.04 6.78
CA SER A 201 -6.29 -15.68 5.46
C SER A 201 -4.96 -16.24 4.96
N ILE A 202 -3.85 -15.51 5.14
CA ILE A 202 -2.51 -15.97 4.79
C ILE A 202 -2.13 -17.22 5.59
N MET A 203 -2.40 -17.23 6.90
CA MET A 203 -2.13 -18.39 7.76
C MET A 203 -2.97 -19.61 7.36
N LEU A 204 -4.27 -19.42 7.09
CA LEU A 204 -5.14 -20.50 6.61
C LEU A 204 -4.70 -21.03 5.23
N ALA A 205 -4.28 -20.12 4.34
CA ALA A 205 -3.77 -20.49 3.03
C ALA A 205 -2.45 -21.27 3.12
N ALA A 206 -1.53 -20.84 3.99
CA ALA A 206 -0.27 -21.55 4.24
C ALA A 206 -0.53 -22.95 4.85
N LEU A 207 -1.51 -23.06 5.73
CA LEU A 207 -1.93 -24.36 6.28
C LEU A 207 -2.54 -25.27 5.19
N ALA A 208 -3.38 -24.71 4.30
CA ALA A 208 -3.94 -25.43 3.15
C ALA A 208 -2.83 -25.90 2.19
N ALA A 209 -1.85 -25.04 1.89
CA ALA A 209 -0.69 -25.38 1.08
C ALA A 209 0.14 -26.51 1.71
N TRP A 210 0.38 -26.44 3.02
CA TRP A 210 1.10 -27.47 3.77
C TRP A 210 0.36 -28.80 3.77
N ALA A 211 -0.96 -28.78 3.97
CA ALA A 211 -1.82 -29.95 3.96
C ALA A 211 -2.15 -30.45 2.54
N GLN A 212 -1.71 -29.76 1.50
CA GLN A 212 -2.10 -30.01 0.09
C GLN A 212 -3.62 -30.07 -0.11
N TRP A 213 -4.35 -29.30 0.71
CA TRP A 213 -5.80 -29.23 0.66
C TRP A 213 -6.27 -28.19 -0.35
N THR A 214 -7.19 -28.61 -1.21
CA THR A 214 -7.85 -27.73 -2.18
C THR A 214 -9.33 -27.57 -1.83
N PRO A 215 -9.90 -26.37 -1.91
CA PRO A 215 -11.31 -26.16 -1.66
C PRO A 215 -12.18 -26.94 -2.66
N PRO A 216 -13.36 -27.44 -2.25
CA PRO A 216 -14.35 -27.96 -3.18
C PRO A 216 -14.65 -26.95 -4.30
N GLU A 217 -14.98 -27.43 -5.51
CA GLU A 217 -15.14 -26.61 -6.71
C GLU A 217 -16.09 -25.40 -6.50
N THR A 218 -17.21 -25.62 -5.81
CA THR A 218 -18.20 -24.57 -5.54
C THR A 218 -17.60 -23.46 -4.66
N ILE A 219 -16.84 -23.83 -3.63
CA ILE A 219 -16.17 -22.86 -2.74
C ILE A 219 -15.08 -22.13 -3.50
N HIS A 220 -14.29 -22.85 -4.30
CA HIS A 220 -13.25 -22.24 -5.13
C HIS A 220 -13.82 -21.21 -6.11
N LYS A 221 -14.95 -21.48 -6.76
CA LYS A 221 -15.63 -20.48 -7.63
C LYS A 221 -16.01 -19.22 -6.87
N ILE A 222 -16.56 -19.33 -5.67
CA ILE A 222 -16.90 -18.16 -4.82
C ILE A 222 -15.63 -17.37 -4.48
N LEU A 223 -14.57 -18.05 -4.07
CA LEU A 223 -13.29 -17.41 -3.74
C LEU A 223 -12.70 -16.68 -4.95
N VAL A 224 -12.79 -17.26 -6.15
CA VAL A 224 -12.32 -16.61 -7.40
C VAL A 224 -13.13 -15.35 -7.72
N TRP A 225 -14.45 -15.37 -7.55
CA TRP A 225 -15.26 -14.17 -7.77
C TRP A 225 -14.92 -13.04 -6.78
N LEU A 226 -14.74 -13.38 -5.51
CA LEU A 226 -14.32 -12.43 -4.49
C LEU A 226 -12.90 -11.89 -4.77
N GLN A 227 -11.97 -12.75 -5.16
CA GLN A 227 -10.61 -12.38 -5.58
C GLN A 227 -10.63 -11.36 -6.71
N ASN A 228 -11.45 -11.59 -7.75
CA ASN A 228 -11.54 -10.71 -8.91
C ASN A 228 -12.13 -9.34 -8.56
N ALA A 229 -12.95 -9.26 -7.53
CA ALA A 229 -13.50 -8.00 -7.01
C ALA A 229 -12.49 -7.20 -6.15
N ALA A 230 -11.46 -7.85 -5.60
CA ALA A 230 -10.58 -7.25 -4.60
C ALA A 230 -9.90 -5.96 -5.10
N ALA A 231 -9.12 -6.05 -6.18
CA ALA A 231 -8.38 -4.90 -6.71
C ALA A 231 -9.31 -3.79 -7.24
N PRO A 232 -10.32 -4.06 -8.09
CA PRO A 232 -11.21 -3.01 -8.59
C PRO A 232 -11.95 -2.28 -7.47
N CYS A 233 -12.51 -3.00 -6.51
CA CYS A 233 -13.24 -2.39 -5.39
C CYS A 233 -12.31 -1.57 -4.49
N ALA A 234 -11.11 -2.09 -4.19
CA ALA A 234 -10.15 -1.40 -3.35
C ALA A 234 -9.65 -0.08 -3.97
N LEU A 235 -9.32 -0.09 -5.26
CA LEU A 235 -8.85 1.09 -5.99
C LEU A 235 -9.98 2.13 -6.15
N PHE A 236 -11.19 1.68 -6.45
CA PHE A 236 -12.35 2.55 -6.53
C PHE A 236 -12.64 3.24 -5.19
N VAL A 237 -12.70 2.47 -4.09
CA VAL A 237 -12.92 3.01 -2.73
C VAL A 237 -11.79 3.96 -2.33
N MET A 238 -10.55 3.66 -2.71
CA MET A 238 -9.41 4.57 -2.49
C MET A 238 -9.67 5.92 -3.18
N GLY A 239 -10.14 5.91 -4.43
CA GLY A 239 -10.50 7.13 -5.16
C GLY A 239 -11.61 7.93 -4.48
N VAL A 240 -12.70 7.27 -4.07
CA VAL A 240 -13.79 7.90 -3.30
C VAL A 240 -13.26 8.48 -1.99
N THR A 241 -12.44 7.73 -1.25
CA THR A 241 -11.84 8.19 0.01
C THR A 241 -11.02 9.46 -0.20
N VAL A 242 -10.22 9.53 -1.24
CA VAL A 242 -9.46 10.75 -1.60
C VAL A 242 -10.40 11.91 -1.93
N ALA A 243 -11.51 11.65 -2.65
CA ALA A 243 -12.49 12.66 -3.00
C ALA A 243 -13.18 13.31 -1.79
N LEU A 244 -13.43 12.54 -0.74
CA LEU A 244 -14.10 13.02 0.49
C LEU A 244 -13.18 13.87 1.36
N ARG A 245 -11.88 13.89 1.11
CA ARG A 245 -10.93 14.66 1.91
C ARG A 245 -10.90 16.12 1.46
N PRO A 246 -10.92 17.07 2.43
CA PRO A 246 -10.74 18.48 2.10
C PRO A 246 -9.31 18.70 1.59
N VAL A 247 -9.18 19.35 0.45
CA VAL A 247 -7.89 19.82 -0.07
C VAL A 247 -7.53 21.09 0.69
N ARG A 248 -6.73 20.96 1.74
CA ARG A 248 -6.11 22.09 2.44
C ARG A 248 -4.62 22.09 2.14
N GLY A 249 -3.96 23.21 2.33
CA GLY A 249 -2.57 23.41 1.90
C GLY A 249 -1.60 22.28 2.27
N VAL A 250 -0.68 21.97 1.37
CA VAL A 250 0.35 20.96 1.56
C VAL A 250 1.32 21.41 2.65
N ALA A 251 1.54 20.59 3.67
CA ALA A 251 2.48 20.89 4.74
C ALA A 251 3.92 20.95 4.20
N LYS A 252 4.78 21.76 4.81
CA LYS A 252 6.15 22.03 4.31
C LYS A 252 7.02 20.77 4.26
N GLU A 253 6.80 19.82 5.17
CA GLU A 253 7.50 18.55 5.26
C GLU A 253 7.03 17.52 4.23
N THR A 254 5.82 17.67 3.68
CA THR A 254 5.21 16.69 2.74
C THR A 254 6.09 16.37 1.54
N PRO A 255 6.72 17.32 0.81
CA PRO A 255 7.58 16.99 -0.31
C PRO A 255 8.75 16.09 0.07
N LEU A 256 9.36 16.32 1.24
CA LEU A 256 10.49 15.52 1.71
C LEU A 256 10.06 14.12 2.14
N LEU A 257 8.91 13.99 2.81
CA LEU A 257 8.31 12.69 3.15
C LEU A 257 7.97 11.88 1.88
N LEU A 258 7.43 12.55 0.85
CA LEU A 258 7.13 11.90 -0.43
C LEU A 258 8.40 11.54 -1.21
N LEU A 259 9.46 12.32 -1.13
CA LEU A 259 10.76 11.95 -1.69
C LEU A 259 11.28 10.66 -1.06
N VAL A 260 11.23 10.57 0.28
CA VAL A 260 11.58 9.33 0.98
C VAL A 260 10.70 8.18 0.50
N LYS A 261 9.38 8.37 0.46
CA LYS A 261 8.41 7.32 0.17
C LYS A 261 8.47 6.82 -1.27
N LEU A 262 8.47 7.72 -2.24
CA LEU A 262 8.27 7.38 -3.65
C LEU A 262 9.57 7.20 -4.44
N VAL A 263 10.70 7.64 -3.88
CA VAL A 263 12.01 7.58 -4.56
C VAL A 263 13.04 6.84 -3.71
N LEU A 264 13.31 7.31 -2.50
CA LEU A 264 14.40 6.74 -1.69
C LEU A 264 14.08 5.33 -1.17
N HIS A 265 12.85 5.07 -0.76
CA HIS A 265 12.44 3.75 -0.28
C HIS A 265 12.55 2.67 -1.38
N PRO A 266 11.94 2.81 -2.57
CA PRO A 266 12.12 1.82 -3.65
C PRO A 266 13.58 1.69 -4.12
N LEU A 267 14.35 2.79 -4.15
CA LEU A 267 15.77 2.76 -4.48
C LEU A 267 16.56 1.97 -3.43
N LEU A 268 16.29 2.20 -2.14
CA LEU A 268 16.90 1.46 -1.03
C LEU A 268 16.60 -0.04 -1.13
N VAL A 269 15.35 -0.41 -1.40
CA VAL A 269 14.96 -1.81 -1.60
C VAL A 269 15.71 -2.41 -2.79
N TRP A 270 15.77 -1.71 -3.92
CA TRP A 270 16.49 -2.19 -5.10
C TRP A 270 17.97 -2.41 -4.82
N VAL A 271 18.63 -1.44 -4.20
CA VAL A 271 20.07 -1.54 -3.83
C VAL A 271 20.30 -2.68 -2.84
N ALA A 272 19.49 -2.76 -1.76
CA ALA A 272 19.64 -3.78 -0.74
C ALA A 272 19.41 -5.20 -1.30
N MET A 273 18.36 -5.39 -2.10
CA MET A 273 18.07 -6.69 -2.73
C MET A 273 19.16 -7.12 -3.71
N THR A 274 19.70 -6.16 -4.49
CA THR A 274 20.79 -6.42 -5.45
C THR A 274 22.09 -6.73 -4.72
N TRP A 275 22.40 -5.98 -3.64
CA TRP A 275 23.62 -6.18 -2.86
C TRP A 275 23.63 -7.51 -2.09
N VAL A 276 22.50 -7.86 -1.45
CA VAL A 276 22.37 -9.16 -0.76
C VAL A 276 22.36 -10.31 -1.76
N GLY A 277 21.77 -10.13 -2.93
CA GLY A 277 21.78 -11.07 -4.05
C GLY A 277 21.04 -12.38 -3.79
N GLY A 278 21.00 -13.24 -4.82
CA GLY A 278 20.42 -14.58 -4.73
C GLY A 278 18.88 -14.62 -4.69
N PHE A 279 18.21 -13.53 -5.03
CA PHE A 279 16.75 -13.49 -5.17
C PHE A 279 16.33 -13.68 -6.64
N ASN A 280 15.18 -14.32 -6.83
CA ASN A 280 14.53 -14.36 -8.12
C ASN A 280 14.22 -12.92 -8.60
N PRO A 281 14.49 -12.55 -9.87
CA PRO A 281 14.21 -11.20 -10.38
C PRO A 281 12.77 -10.72 -10.13
N VAL A 282 11.76 -11.59 -10.25
CA VAL A 282 10.35 -11.23 -9.95
C VAL A 282 10.17 -10.81 -8.50
N TRP A 283 10.90 -11.43 -7.58
CA TRP A 283 10.86 -11.05 -6.15
C TRP A 283 11.46 -9.69 -5.91
N VAL A 284 12.58 -9.38 -6.57
CA VAL A 284 13.21 -8.04 -6.51
C VAL A 284 12.25 -7.00 -7.07
N TYR A 285 11.69 -7.24 -8.25
CA TYR A 285 10.75 -6.30 -8.90
C TYR A 285 9.49 -6.11 -8.07
N THR A 286 8.97 -7.19 -7.46
CA THR A 286 7.83 -7.11 -6.55
C THR A 286 8.15 -6.24 -5.35
N ALA A 287 9.30 -6.44 -4.70
CA ALA A 287 9.70 -5.66 -3.53
C ALA A 287 9.86 -4.16 -3.86
N VAL A 288 10.52 -3.85 -4.98
CA VAL A 288 10.70 -2.47 -5.44
C VAL A 288 9.37 -1.82 -5.78
N LEU A 289 8.49 -2.54 -6.50
CA LEU A 289 7.17 -2.05 -6.87
C LEU A 289 6.30 -1.80 -5.62
N MET A 290 6.31 -2.72 -4.65
CA MET A 290 5.60 -2.57 -3.39
C MET A 290 6.12 -1.37 -2.59
N ALA A 291 7.43 -1.15 -2.55
CA ALA A 291 8.03 0.01 -1.89
C ALA A 291 7.68 1.33 -2.59
N ALA A 292 7.51 1.34 -3.92
CA ALA A 292 7.17 2.53 -4.71
C ALA A 292 5.69 2.93 -4.63
N LEU A 293 4.82 2.12 -4.03
CA LEU A 293 3.42 2.47 -3.83
C LEU A 293 3.26 3.73 -2.96
N PRO A 294 2.18 4.51 -3.16
CA PRO A 294 1.93 5.71 -2.35
C PRO A 294 1.76 5.36 -0.87
N PRO A 295 1.76 6.38 0.02
CA PRO A 295 1.48 6.18 1.44
C PRO A 295 0.17 5.43 1.67
N ALA A 296 0.17 4.48 2.61
CA ALA A 296 -1.00 3.68 2.94
C ALA A 296 -2.14 4.54 3.51
N LEU A 297 -3.40 4.18 3.21
CA LEU A 297 -4.58 4.76 3.87
C LEU A 297 -4.55 4.58 5.40
N ASN A 298 -3.91 3.54 5.87
CA ASN A 298 -3.69 3.27 7.29
C ASN A 298 -2.94 4.40 8.02
N THR A 299 -2.13 5.20 7.31
CA THR A 299 -1.51 6.42 7.89
C THR A 299 -2.56 7.38 8.44
N PHE A 300 -3.64 7.60 7.69
CA PHE A 300 -4.76 8.43 8.15
C PHE A 300 -5.56 7.75 9.28
N VAL A 301 -5.80 6.44 9.16
CA VAL A 301 -6.52 5.67 10.20
C VAL A 301 -5.78 5.75 11.53
N MET A 302 -4.46 5.60 11.52
CA MET A 302 -3.60 5.72 12.71
C MET A 302 -3.58 7.17 13.22
N ALA A 303 -3.44 8.16 12.34
CA ALA A 303 -3.52 9.57 12.71
C ALA A 303 -4.83 9.90 13.43
N ARG A 304 -5.96 9.41 12.91
CA ARG A 304 -7.28 9.60 13.51
C ARG A 304 -7.47 8.83 14.83
N GLN A 305 -6.92 7.62 14.94
CA GLN A 305 -6.99 6.81 16.16
C GLN A 305 -6.33 7.50 17.35
N TYR A 306 -5.25 8.23 17.10
CA TYR A 306 -4.49 8.96 18.13
C TYR A 306 -4.79 10.48 18.16
N ASP A 307 -5.66 10.95 17.27
CA ASP A 307 -6.01 12.38 17.09
C ASP A 307 -4.77 13.27 16.88
N VAL A 308 -3.80 12.77 16.09
CA VAL A 308 -2.53 13.42 15.85
C VAL A 308 -2.28 13.52 14.34
N TYR A 309 -1.92 14.72 13.85
CA TYR A 309 -1.52 14.96 12.45
C TYR A 309 -2.61 14.59 11.40
N VAL A 310 -3.89 14.54 11.78
CA VAL A 310 -4.98 13.93 11.00
C VAL A 310 -5.15 14.56 9.62
N GLU A 311 -5.29 15.89 9.57
CA GLU A 311 -5.50 16.63 8.33
C GLU A 311 -4.28 16.53 7.40
N ARG A 312 -3.08 16.71 7.96
CA ARG A 312 -1.83 16.66 7.20
C ARG A 312 -1.54 15.23 6.68
N ALA A 313 -1.88 14.18 7.44
CA ALA A 313 -1.79 12.80 7.00
C ALA A 313 -2.71 12.54 5.78
N SER A 314 -3.92 13.09 5.79
CA SER A 314 -4.83 13.02 4.65
C SER A 314 -4.23 13.69 3.41
N ASN A 315 -3.68 14.91 3.56
CA ASN A 315 -3.04 15.63 2.47
C ASN A 315 -1.79 14.93 1.93
N LEU A 316 -0.99 14.30 2.82
CA LEU A 316 0.17 13.50 2.45
C LEU A 316 -0.22 12.30 1.59
N ILE A 317 -1.26 11.56 1.98
CA ILE A 317 -1.77 10.41 1.21
C ILE A 317 -2.27 10.88 -0.16
N MET A 318 -3.05 11.94 -0.21
CA MET A 318 -3.59 12.47 -1.47
C MET A 318 -2.48 12.93 -2.41
N ALA A 319 -1.54 13.76 -1.92
CA ALA A 319 -0.41 14.22 -2.70
C ALA A 319 0.48 13.05 -3.16
N GLY A 320 0.72 12.06 -2.27
CA GLY A 320 1.46 10.86 -2.58
C GLY A 320 0.78 9.98 -3.64
N THR A 321 -0.55 9.84 -3.57
CA THR A 321 -1.32 9.10 -4.58
C THR A 321 -1.22 9.76 -5.95
N VAL A 322 -1.35 11.09 -6.03
CA VAL A 322 -1.19 11.82 -7.29
C VAL A 322 0.24 11.72 -7.82
N ALA A 323 1.25 11.91 -6.96
CA ALA A 323 2.65 11.79 -7.35
C ALA A 323 3.02 10.37 -7.80
N SER A 324 2.42 9.34 -7.18
CA SER A 324 2.69 7.93 -7.52
C SER A 324 2.23 7.55 -8.92
N VAL A 325 1.29 8.29 -9.52
CA VAL A 325 0.92 8.09 -10.94
C VAL A 325 2.16 8.19 -11.83
N PHE A 326 3.01 9.17 -11.57
CA PHE A 326 4.22 9.38 -12.35
C PHE A 326 5.36 8.45 -11.93
N THR A 327 5.60 8.30 -10.62
CA THR A 327 6.73 7.50 -10.12
C THR A 327 6.53 6.01 -10.36
N VAL A 328 5.34 5.47 -10.12
CA VAL A 328 5.02 4.06 -10.38
C VAL A 328 5.01 3.78 -11.88
N THR A 329 4.41 4.66 -12.69
CA THR A 329 4.43 4.50 -14.16
C THR A 329 5.87 4.54 -14.72
N GLY A 330 6.71 5.46 -14.24
CA GLY A 330 8.12 5.52 -14.59
C GLY A 330 8.90 4.28 -14.17
N LEU A 331 8.64 3.75 -12.96
CA LEU A 331 9.24 2.52 -12.48
C LEU A 331 8.81 1.31 -13.34
N LEU A 332 7.52 1.19 -13.65
CA LEU A 332 7.01 0.12 -14.53
C LEU A 332 7.67 0.18 -15.92
N TYR A 333 7.90 1.38 -16.46
CA TYR A 333 8.64 1.55 -17.71
C TYR A 333 10.06 0.98 -17.61
N VAL A 334 10.79 1.31 -16.54
CA VAL A 334 12.15 0.80 -16.33
C VAL A 334 12.15 -0.72 -16.16
N LEU A 335 11.23 -1.28 -15.36
CA LEU A 335 11.15 -2.72 -15.12
C LEU A 335 10.81 -3.51 -16.39
N THR A 336 9.85 -3.03 -17.19
CA THR A 336 9.45 -3.72 -18.44
C THR A 336 10.51 -3.65 -19.52
N THR A 337 11.24 -2.53 -19.63
CA THR A 337 12.36 -2.38 -20.59
C THR A 337 13.59 -3.16 -20.16
N SER A 338 13.81 -3.35 -18.86
CA SER A 338 14.93 -4.15 -18.32
C SER A 338 14.67 -5.65 -18.37
N ALA A 339 13.41 -6.08 -18.26
CA ALA A 339 13.02 -7.51 -18.33
C ALA A 339 12.97 -8.05 -19.77
N GLY A 340 12.97 -7.18 -20.77
CA GLY A 340 13.01 -7.55 -22.20
C GLY A 340 14.42 -7.65 -22.78
N ARG A 341 15.46 -7.46 -21.96
CA ARG A 341 16.88 -7.68 -22.30
C ARG A 341 17.39 -8.89 -21.54
#